data_1f37d5b80a7dab4b628538d712c39362
#
_entry.id   1f37d5b80a7dab4b628538d712c39362
#
_cell.length_a   1.000
_cell.length_b   1.000
_cell.length_c   1.000
_cell.angle_alpha   90.00
_cell.angle_beta   90.00
_cell.angle_gamma   90.00
#
_symmetry.space_group_name_H-M   'P 1'
#
loop_
_entity.id
_entity.type
_entity.pdbx_description
1 polymer ?
#
loop_
_entity_poly.entity_id
_entity_poly.type
_entity_poly.pdbx_seq_one_letter_code
_entity_poly.pdbx_strand_id
1 'polypeptide(L)'
;MRKIKSIRDLENWRDEILARQQQYKTVITVCGGTGCQAYHCQEVKKAFQKELAKEKMGERVSLKYTGCPGFCERGPLVTIFPQDIFYQRVKVKDVPLIVSETVQRGKKIDHLLFEDERAHKKIPSARDIPFYRAQMRLLLSNNDLIDPTRVEDYVAKGGYQSLAKALLQMTPSEVIKEVKASGLKGRGGAGYPTGKKWENCRNAPGAPKYVVCNCDEGDPGAFMDRSLLEGNPHSILEGMLIGAYAIGASQGFVYVRHEYPLAHKNAQTAINQARRAGLLGQNILGSSFDFDVETAKGGGAFVCGESTALIASIEGKVGEPRGKQIHTVTQGLWGKPTNLNNVETWANIPLIIRQGSEWFSSIGTEKSKGTKIFSLVGKVKNTGLVEVPMGITLKEIIYDIGGGPQDGKAIKAVQTGGPSGGCIPASLFELPVDFDSLSRAGSMMGSGGMIVMDEGTCMVDVARYFVRFLKEESCGKCLPCREGLKRMGEILDGITEGKGNGESLGLLEELAHVVADASLCGLGKTAPNPVLSALRYFRPEFEAHIQQKKCPAAVCTPLIQYSISERSCTGCGACSKVCPTHAVEGEKKQSHRILAQLCSKCGSCKDVCKANAVMVQ
;
A
#
# COMPACT_ATOMS: atom_id res chain seq x y z
N MET A 1 19.29 27.20 9.76
CA MET A 1 19.01 26.04 10.62
C MET A 1 20.26 25.81 11.47
N ARG A 2 20.10 25.64 12.79
CA ARG A 2 21.23 25.42 13.73
C ARG A 2 21.79 24.02 13.49
N LYS A 3 23.13 23.85 13.49
CA LYS A 3 23.76 22.52 13.48
C LYS A 3 23.65 21.88 14.87
N ILE A 4 23.09 20.70 14.93
CA ILE A 4 22.93 19.89 16.13
C ILE A 4 24.20 19.05 16.29
N LYS A 5 24.92 19.26 17.41
CA LYS A 5 26.21 18.63 17.69
C LYS A 5 26.19 17.71 18.91
N SER A 6 25.07 17.67 19.64
CA SER A 6 24.91 16.88 20.85
C SER A 6 23.44 16.52 21.08
N ILE A 7 23.18 15.58 21.99
CA ILE A 7 21.82 15.25 22.44
C ILE A 7 21.16 16.48 23.09
N ARG A 8 21.92 17.27 23.86
CA ARG A 8 21.41 18.49 24.49
C ARG A 8 20.97 19.56 23.47
N ASP A 9 21.70 19.68 22.35
CA ASP A 9 21.28 20.57 21.26
C ASP A 9 19.97 20.11 20.63
N LEU A 10 19.78 18.78 20.48
CA LEU A 10 18.54 18.21 19.94
C LEU A 10 17.36 18.44 20.89
N GLU A 11 17.55 18.23 22.19
CA GLU A 11 16.54 18.47 23.23
C GLU A 11 16.16 19.94 23.29
N ASN A 12 17.15 20.85 23.36
CA ASN A 12 16.91 22.29 23.34
C ASN A 12 16.14 22.72 22.07
N TRP A 13 16.53 22.20 20.93
CA TRP A 13 15.83 22.50 19.67
C TRP A 13 14.36 22.04 19.69
N ARG A 14 14.12 20.82 20.21
CA ARG A 14 12.78 20.32 20.40
C ARG A 14 11.94 21.22 21.30
N ASP A 15 12.50 21.65 22.44
CA ASP A 15 11.78 22.52 23.40
C ASP A 15 11.48 23.89 22.80
N GLU A 16 12.41 24.47 22.04
CA GLU A 16 12.20 25.71 21.29
C GLU A 16 11.08 25.57 20.25
N ILE A 17 10.99 24.41 19.56
CA ILE A 17 9.93 24.13 18.59
C ILE A 17 8.58 24.01 19.30
N LEU A 18 8.52 23.26 20.41
CA LEU A 18 7.30 23.08 21.19
C LEU A 18 6.79 24.39 21.75
N ALA A 19 7.67 25.26 22.29
CA ALA A 19 7.30 26.59 22.76
C ALA A 19 6.71 27.45 21.65
N ARG A 20 7.30 27.41 20.44
CA ARG A 20 6.74 28.12 19.28
C ARG A 20 5.39 27.55 18.83
N GLN A 21 5.23 26.21 18.88
CA GLN A 21 3.95 25.59 18.50
C GLN A 21 2.82 25.90 19.48
N GLN A 22 3.11 26.10 20.76
CA GLN A 22 2.13 26.48 21.79
C GLN A 22 1.52 27.88 21.57
N GLN A 23 2.12 28.73 20.75
CA GLN A 23 1.57 30.04 20.39
C GLN A 23 0.29 29.90 19.54
N TYR A 24 0.14 28.80 18.81
CA TYR A 24 -1.04 28.57 17.98
C TYR A 24 -2.18 27.99 18.81
N LYS A 25 -3.33 28.68 18.82
CA LYS A 25 -4.55 28.21 19.48
C LYS A 25 -5.24 27.09 18.70
N THR A 26 -5.06 27.07 17.39
CA THR A 26 -5.69 26.11 16.48
C THR A 26 -4.67 25.62 15.47
N VAL A 27 -4.70 24.32 15.19
CA VAL A 27 -3.92 23.70 14.13
C VAL A 27 -4.88 23.07 13.13
N ILE A 28 -4.79 23.46 11.88
CA ILE A 28 -5.54 22.87 10.77
C ILE A 28 -4.56 21.98 9.99
N THR A 29 -4.90 20.70 9.84
CA THR A 29 -4.15 19.79 8.98
C THR A 29 -4.96 19.47 7.73
N VAL A 30 -4.31 19.50 6.58
CA VAL A 30 -4.89 19.14 5.28
C VAL A 30 -4.06 18.01 4.71
N CYS A 31 -4.68 16.86 4.43
CA CYS A 31 -3.99 15.73 3.83
C CYS A 31 -3.44 16.08 2.45
N GLY A 32 -2.12 15.93 2.28
CA GLY A 32 -1.37 16.22 1.05
C GLY A 32 -0.85 14.99 0.31
N GLY A 33 -1.19 13.78 0.74
CA GLY A 33 -0.78 12.55 0.07
C GLY A 33 -1.34 12.44 -1.35
N THR A 34 -0.68 11.63 -2.19
CA THR A 34 -0.98 11.50 -3.63
C THR A 34 -2.47 11.24 -3.91
N GLY A 35 -3.16 10.40 -3.12
CA GLY A 35 -4.61 10.16 -3.28
C GLY A 35 -5.44 11.44 -3.13
N CYS A 36 -5.16 12.26 -2.09
CA CYS A 36 -5.87 13.54 -1.89
C CYS A 36 -5.48 14.59 -2.93
N GLN A 37 -4.28 14.52 -3.52
CA GLN A 37 -3.90 15.41 -4.62
C GLN A 37 -4.78 15.18 -5.85
N ALA A 38 -5.15 13.94 -6.15
CA ALA A 38 -6.11 13.62 -7.21
C ALA A 38 -7.51 14.23 -6.95
N TYR A 39 -7.84 14.53 -5.69
CA TYR A 39 -9.07 15.22 -5.28
C TYR A 39 -8.85 16.72 -5.00
N HIS A 40 -7.82 17.34 -5.60
CA HIS A 40 -7.56 18.79 -5.54
C HIS A 40 -7.27 19.36 -4.12
N CYS A 41 -6.68 18.58 -3.22
CA CYS A 41 -6.36 19.06 -1.86
C CYS A 41 -5.38 20.25 -1.83
N GLN A 42 -4.57 20.44 -2.88
CA GLN A 42 -3.70 21.61 -2.99
C GLN A 42 -4.50 22.91 -3.13
N GLU A 43 -5.63 22.88 -3.83
CA GLU A 43 -6.55 24.01 -3.97
C GLU A 43 -7.25 24.30 -2.65
N VAL A 44 -7.63 23.26 -1.90
CA VAL A 44 -8.17 23.39 -0.54
C VAL A 44 -7.16 24.05 0.39
N LYS A 45 -5.87 23.63 0.36
CA LYS A 45 -4.80 24.27 1.12
C LYS A 45 -4.66 25.76 0.77
N LYS A 46 -4.61 26.10 -0.53
CA LYS A 46 -4.52 27.50 -0.99
C LYS A 46 -5.72 28.31 -0.54
N ALA A 47 -6.92 27.74 -0.54
CA ALA A 47 -8.13 28.39 -0.06
C ALA A 47 -8.04 28.71 1.45
N PHE A 48 -7.55 27.75 2.27
CA PHE A 48 -7.27 28.02 3.69
C PHE A 48 -6.26 29.13 3.87
N GLN A 49 -5.15 29.13 3.13
CA GLN A 49 -4.13 30.20 3.21
C GLN A 49 -4.75 31.57 2.93
N LYS A 50 -5.56 31.68 1.88
CA LYS A 50 -6.24 32.92 1.49
C LYS A 50 -7.25 33.38 2.55
N GLU A 51 -8.10 32.46 3.05
CA GLU A 51 -9.13 32.82 4.02
C GLU A 51 -8.55 33.18 5.39
N LEU A 52 -7.54 32.44 5.86
CA LEU A 52 -6.84 32.78 7.11
C LEU A 52 -6.11 34.10 7.04
N ALA A 53 -5.54 34.45 5.89
CA ALA A 53 -4.92 35.78 5.67
C ALA A 53 -5.97 36.90 5.67
N LYS A 54 -7.11 36.70 5.00
CA LYS A 54 -8.25 37.64 4.97
C LYS A 54 -8.78 37.92 6.39
N GLU A 55 -8.94 36.88 7.19
CA GLU A 55 -9.43 36.96 8.57
C GLU A 55 -8.35 37.34 9.60
N LYS A 56 -7.11 37.62 9.15
CA LYS A 56 -5.94 38.00 9.98
C LYS A 56 -5.62 36.98 11.09
N MET A 57 -5.78 35.70 10.79
CA MET A 57 -5.62 34.62 11.77
C MET A 57 -4.24 33.94 11.75
N GLY A 58 -3.31 34.39 10.90
CA GLY A 58 -2.01 33.73 10.69
C GLY A 58 -1.14 33.55 11.94
N GLU A 59 -1.29 34.43 12.97
CA GLU A 59 -0.56 34.30 14.23
C GLU A 59 -1.21 33.34 15.23
N ARG A 60 -2.48 33.01 15.04
CA ARG A 60 -3.27 32.16 15.97
C ARG A 60 -3.55 30.77 15.44
N VAL A 61 -3.45 30.59 14.13
CA VAL A 61 -3.79 29.33 13.45
C VAL A 61 -2.60 28.81 12.65
N SER A 62 -2.15 27.61 12.95
CA SER A 62 -1.15 26.90 12.16
C SER A 62 -1.83 26.05 11.09
N LEU A 63 -1.46 26.25 9.83
CA LEU A 63 -1.92 25.42 8.72
C LEU A 63 -0.79 24.47 8.30
N LYS A 64 -1.02 23.16 8.41
CA LYS A 64 -0.08 22.10 8.00
C LYS A 64 -0.60 21.32 6.80
N TYR A 65 0.30 20.99 5.90
CA TYR A 65 0.03 20.12 4.75
C TYR A 65 0.70 18.79 5.02
N THR A 66 -0.08 17.80 5.43
CA THR A 66 0.41 16.56 6.06
C THR A 66 0.46 15.38 5.09
N GLY A 67 0.99 14.25 5.54
CA GLY A 67 0.88 12.97 4.84
C GLY A 67 -0.55 12.43 4.84
N CYS A 68 -0.68 11.17 4.39
CA CYS A 68 -1.97 10.50 4.31
C CYS A 68 -2.32 9.82 5.65
N PRO A 69 -3.47 10.14 6.28
CA PRO A 69 -3.95 9.42 7.46
C PRO A 69 -4.53 8.02 7.15
N GLY A 70 -4.60 7.62 5.88
CA GLY A 70 -5.02 6.30 5.46
C GLY A 70 -6.42 6.21 4.84
N PHE A 71 -7.34 7.15 5.06
CA PHE A 71 -8.72 7.08 4.57
C PHE A 71 -8.86 7.72 3.18
N CYS A 72 -8.19 7.16 2.19
CA CYS A 72 -7.96 7.78 0.88
C CYS A 72 -9.24 8.05 0.08
N GLU A 73 -10.25 7.18 0.17
CA GLU A 73 -11.53 7.34 -0.54
C GLU A 73 -12.34 8.56 -0.07
N ARG A 74 -12.08 9.04 1.14
CA ARG A 74 -12.81 10.14 1.77
C ARG A 74 -12.12 11.51 1.61
N GLY A 75 -11.03 11.55 0.83
CA GLY A 75 -10.29 12.80 0.59
C GLY A 75 -11.08 13.87 -0.18
N PRO A 76 -10.65 15.13 -0.09
CA PRO A 76 -9.64 15.72 0.81
C PRO A 76 -10.05 15.68 2.27
N LEU A 77 -9.09 15.33 3.14
CA LEU A 77 -9.29 15.23 4.59
C LEU A 77 -8.73 16.47 5.30
N VAL A 78 -9.48 16.99 6.24
CA VAL A 78 -9.09 18.15 7.06
C VAL A 78 -9.37 17.84 8.52
N THR A 79 -8.38 18.03 9.39
CA THR A 79 -8.58 17.90 10.83
C THR A 79 -8.25 19.20 11.54
N ILE A 80 -9.04 19.57 12.55
CA ILE A 80 -8.93 20.80 13.31
C ILE A 80 -8.66 20.47 14.77
N PHE A 81 -7.51 20.89 15.28
CA PHE A 81 -7.09 20.71 16.67
C PHE A 81 -7.16 22.05 17.43
N PRO A 82 -7.43 22.04 18.76
CA PRO A 82 -7.52 20.88 19.65
C PRO A 82 -8.88 20.19 19.67
N GLN A 83 -9.91 20.69 18.95
CA GLN A 83 -11.28 20.16 19.00
C GLN A 83 -11.39 18.73 18.44
N ASP A 84 -10.35 18.22 17.76
CA ASP A 84 -10.29 16.91 17.09
C ASP A 84 -11.47 16.69 16.12
N ILE A 85 -11.78 17.75 15.31
CA ILE A 85 -12.87 17.68 14.34
C ILE A 85 -12.30 17.26 12.99
N PHE A 86 -12.77 16.12 12.51
CA PHE A 86 -12.37 15.50 11.25
C PHE A 86 -13.43 15.72 10.17
N TYR A 87 -13.04 16.38 9.09
CA TYR A 87 -13.86 16.62 7.93
C TYR A 87 -13.37 15.83 6.71
N GLN A 88 -14.30 15.26 5.97
CA GLN A 88 -14.06 14.49 4.76
C GLN A 88 -14.61 15.19 3.52
N ARG A 89 -14.06 14.85 2.32
CA ARG A 89 -14.53 15.35 1.01
C ARG A 89 -14.63 16.89 0.94
N VAL A 90 -13.73 17.57 1.65
CA VAL A 90 -13.72 19.02 1.75
C VAL A 90 -13.40 19.65 0.39
N LYS A 91 -14.23 20.59 -0.04
CA LYS A 91 -14.07 21.35 -1.28
C LYS A 91 -13.64 22.79 -0.97
N VAL A 92 -13.08 23.47 -1.97
CA VAL A 92 -12.67 24.90 -1.85
C VAL A 92 -13.80 25.77 -1.31
N LYS A 93 -15.04 25.56 -1.74
CA LYS A 93 -16.23 26.31 -1.30
C LYS A 93 -16.57 26.14 0.19
N ASP A 94 -16.12 25.06 0.80
CA ASP A 94 -16.41 24.76 2.22
C ASP A 94 -15.44 25.48 3.16
N VAL A 95 -14.29 25.93 2.66
CA VAL A 95 -13.22 26.53 3.46
C VAL A 95 -13.66 27.78 4.21
N PRO A 96 -14.35 28.78 3.62
CA PRO A 96 -14.83 29.95 4.37
C PRO A 96 -15.76 29.56 5.53
N LEU A 97 -16.64 28.57 5.31
CA LEU A 97 -17.54 28.08 6.35
C LEU A 97 -16.77 27.36 7.48
N ILE A 98 -15.75 26.56 7.14
CA ILE A 98 -14.90 25.90 8.13
C ILE A 98 -14.17 26.94 8.99
N VAL A 99 -13.63 28.00 8.39
CA VAL A 99 -12.93 29.04 9.12
C VAL A 99 -13.90 29.80 10.02
N SER A 100 -15.05 30.24 9.53
CA SER A 100 -16.00 31.06 10.31
C SER A 100 -16.72 30.24 11.40
N GLU A 101 -17.21 29.03 11.09
CA GLU A 101 -18.01 28.28 12.06
C GLU A 101 -17.14 27.39 12.97
N THR A 102 -16.14 26.67 12.40
CA THR A 102 -15.36 25.75 13.22
C THR A 102 -14.18 26.42 13.88
N VAL A 103 -13.34 27.14 13.13
CA VAL A 103 -12.12 27.73 13.70
C VAL A 103 -12.44 28.89 14.63
N GLN A 104 -13.37 29.78 14.25
CA GLN A 104 -13.70 30.97 15.06
C GLN A 104 -14.72 30.68 16.16
N ARG A 105 -15.76 29.86 15.88
CA ARG A 105 -16.90 29.65 16.78
C ARG A 105 -16.96 28.28 17.44
N GLY A 106 -16.07 27.33 17.06
CA GLY A 106 -16.04 25.97 17.60
C GLY A 106 -17.22 25.09 17.18
N LYS A 107 -18.01 25.49 16.18
CA LYS A 107 -19.20 24.75 15.73
C LYS A 107 -18.81 23.70 14.69
N LYS A 108 -19.45 22.55 14.74
CA LYS A 108 -19.28 21.46 13.77
C LYS A 108 -20.15 21.70 12.54
N ILE A 109 -19.65 21.26 11.37
CA ILE A 109 -20.36 21.36 10.09
C ILE A 109 -20.81 19.94 9.71
N ASP A 110 -22.07 19.64 9.96
CA ASP A 110 -22.63 18.28 9.90
C ASP A 110 -22.46 17.57 8.56
N HIS A 111 -22.57 18.27 7.43
CA HIS A 111 -22.48 17.64 6.11
C HIS A 111 -21.05 17.25 5.71
N LEU A 112 -20.02 17.73 6.45
CA LEU A 112 -18.62 17.36 6.26
C LEU A 112 -18.15 16.26 7.20
N LEU A 113 -18.93 15.92 8.23
CA LEU A 113 -18.59 14.84 9.17
C LEU A 113 -18.76 13.46 8.52
N PHE A 114 -18.02 12.50 9.05
CA PHE A 114 -18.26 11.09 8.72
C PHE A 114 -19.62 10.65 9.27
N GLU A 115 -20.40 9.97 8.46
CA GLU A 115 -21.66 9.36 8.86
C GLU A 115 -21.51 7.85 8.92
N ASP A 116 -21.73 7.29 10.10
CA ASP A 116 -21.85 5.85 10.28
C ASP A 116 -23.26 5.42 9.84
N GLU A 117 -23.33 4.82 8.66
CA GLU A 117 -24.61 4.39 8.07
C GLU A 117 -25.33 3.33 8.89
N ARG A 118 -24.58 2.52 9.70
CA ARG A 118 -25.18 1.48 10.56
C ARG A 118 -25.80 2.07 11.81
N ALA A 119 -25.14 3.07 12.40
CA ALA A 119 -25.59 3.73 13.61
C ALA A 119 -26.44 4.99 13.33
N HIS A 120 -26.57 5.41 12.08
CA HIS A 120 -27.20 6.68 11.66
C HIS A 120 -26.68 7.88 12.46
N LYS A 121 -25.37 7.90 12.73
CA LYS A 121 -24.72 8.89 13.59
C LYS A 121 -23.56 9.57 12.86
N LYS A 122 -23.50 10.89 12.99
CA LYS A 122 -22.35 11.69 12.54
C LYS A 122 -21.25 11.68 13.60
N ILE A 123 -20.04 11.35 13.16
CA ILE A 123 -18.87 11.18 14.02
C ILE A 123 -17.89 12.31 13.76
N PRO A 124 -17.63 13.18 14.74
CA PRO A 124 -16.75 14.31 14.54
C PRO A 124 -15.26 14.00 14.66
N SER A 125 -14.87 13.06 15.53
CA SER A 125 -13.47 12.71 15.76
C SER A 125 -13.04 11.51 14.92
N ALA A 126 -11.86 11.59 14.30
CA ALA A 126 -11.29 10.46 13.56
C ALA A 126 -11.15 9.20 14.42
N ARG A 127 -10.80 9.35 15.70
CA ARG A 127 -10.58 8.21 16.63
C ARG A 127 -11.83 7.37 16.84
N ASP A 128 -13.01 7.98 16.72
CA ASP A 128 -14.30 7.30 16.94
C ASP A 128 -14.84 6.66 15.66
N ILE A 129 -14.29 6.98 14.49
CA ILE A 129 -14.68 6.37 13.21
C ILE A 129 -14.27 4.88 13.24
N PRO A 130 -15.18 3.94 12.91
CA PRO A 130 -14.88 2.51 12.92
C PRO A 130 -13.61 2.14 12.16
N PHE A 131 -13.38 2.76 11.00
CA PHE A 131 -12.17 2.59 10.20
C PHE A 131 -10.88 2.83 10.99
N TYR A 132 -10.82 3.83 11.85
CA TYR A 132 -9.61 4.15 12.64
C TYR A 132 -9.57 3.43 13.99
N ARG A 133 -10.72 3.27 14.64
CA ARG A 133 -10.82 2.74 16.00
C ARG A 133 -10.28 1.32 16.13
N ALA A 134 -10.48 0.50 15.09
CA ALA A 134 -10.05 -0.90 15.09
C ALA A 134 -8.58 -1.09 14.65
N GLN A 135 -7.85 -0.03 14.33
CA GLN A 135 -6.45 -0.06 13.94
C GLN A 135 -5.50 0.17 15.13
N MET A 136 -4.30 -0.38 15.03
CA MET A 136 -3.15 -0.05 15.89
C MET A 136 -2.14 0.75 15.06
N ARG A 137 -2.28 2.08 15.06
CA ARG A 137 -1.48 2.97 14.22
C ARG A 137 -0.21 3.40 14.95
N LEU A 138 0.90 2.75 14.66
CA LEU A 138 2.23 3.07 15.18
C LEU A 138 3.02 3.93 14.20
N LEU A 139 3.12 3.50 12.95
CA LEU A 139 3.85 4.19 11.89
C LEU A 139 3.01 5.30 11.25
N LEU A 140 1.72 5.05 11.04
CA LEU A 140 0.78 6.01 10.48
C LEU A 140 0.29 7.07 11.47
N SER A 141 0.61 6.93 12.77
CA SER A 141 0.11 7.82 13.84
C SER A 141 0.51 9.29 13.67
N ASN A 142 1.62 9.57 13.00
CA ASN A 142 2.10 10.92 12.78
C ASN A 142 1.80 11.47 11.37
N ASN A 143 1.29 10.64 10.46
CA ASN A 143 1.11 11.04 9.06
C ASN A 143 0.12 12.19 8.86
N ASP A 144 -0.82 12.38 9.76
CA ASP A 144 -1.81 13.47 9.76
C ASP A 144 -1.48 14.64 10.70
N LEU A 145 -0.34 14.56 11.40
CA LEU A 145 0.06 15.55 12.40
C LEU A 145 1.28 16.38 12.00
N ILE A 146 2.14 15.85 11.15
CA ILE A 146 3.39 16.48 10.74
C ILE A 146 3.33 16.93 9.28
N ASP A 147 3.98 18.05 8.98
CA ASP A 147 4.30 18.45 7.62
C ASP A 147 5.61 17.75 7.22
N PRO A 148 5.60 16.82 6.23
CA PRO A 148 6.78 16.04 5.84
C PRO A 148 7.90 16.89 5.25
N THR A 149 7.62 18.15 4.93
CA THR A 149 8.61 19.11 4.41
C THR A 149 9.26 19.95 5.50
N ARG A 150 8.99 19.63 6.78
CA ARG A 150 9.51 20.37 7.95
C ARG A 150 10.06 19.39 8.98
N VAL A 151 11.39 19.35 9.08
CA VAL A 151 12.08 18.50 10.07
C VAL A 151 11.68 18.87 11.52
N GLU A 152 11.34 20.13 11.76
CA GLU A 152 10.88 20.62 13.05
C GLU A 152 9.64 19.87 13.56
N ASP A 153 8.72 19.55 12.66
CA ASP A 153 7.50 18.81 13.04
C ASP A 153 7.83 17.37 13.48
N TYR A 154 8.81 16.72 12.82
CA TYR A 154 9.29 15.40 13.22
C TYR A 154 10.04 15.45 14.56
N VAL A 155 10.93 16.45 14.75
CA VAL A 155 11.66 16.67 16.01
C VAL A 155 10.72 16.95 17.17
N ALA A 156 9.66 17.75 16.96
CA ALA A 156 8.63 18.00 17.98
C ALA A 156 7.93 16.71 18.47
N LYS A 157 7.84 15.69 17.61
CA LYS A 157 7.29 14.36 17.95
C LYS A 157 8.34 13.38 18.53
N GLY A 158 9.52 13.87 18.88
CA GLY A 158 10.61 13.06 19.42
C GLY A 158 11.49 12.41 18.35
N GLY A 159 11.45 12.93 17.13
CA GLY A 159 12.32 12.46 16.05
C GLY A 159 13.81 12.63 16.35
N TYR A 160 14.63 11.73 15.86
CA TYR A 160 16.08 11.62 16.06
C TYR A 160 16.53 11.33 17.50
N GLN A 161 15.61 11.18 18.47
CA GLN A 161 15.98 10.76 19.82
C GLN A 161 16.46 9.29 19.86
N SER A 162 15.86 8.43 19.00
CA SER A 162 16.30 7.05 18.88
C SER A 162 17.71 6.95 18.28
N LEU A 163 18.02 7.80 17.30
CA LEU A 163 19.36 7.92 16.77
C LEU A 163 20.36 8.37 17.85
N ALA A 164 20.00 9.39 18.62
CA ALA A 164 20.85 9.88 19.72
C ALA A 164 21.11 8.78 20.76
N LYS A 165 20.08 8.02 21.16
CA LYS A 165 20.22 6.86 22.05
C LYS A 165 21.15 5.81 21.44
N ALA A 166 20.98 5.46 20.17
CA ALA A 166 21.80 4.48 19.49
C ALA A 166 23.28 4.89 19.42
N LEU A 167 23.55 6.14 19.03
CA LEU A 167 24.93 6.62 18.83
C LEU A 167 25.70 6.87 20.14
N LEU A 168 25.02 7.31 21.20
CA LEU A 168 25.67 7.81 22.42
C LEU A 168 25.52 6.87 23.62
N GLN A 169 24.60 5.91 23.58
CA GLN A 169 24.31 5.02 24.71
C GLN A 169 24.42 3.54 24.37
N MET A 170 24.54 3.18 23.08
CA MET A 170 24.57 1.79 22.63
C MET A 170 25.78 1.55 21.71
N THR A 171 26.37 0.37 21.82
CA THR A 171 27.33 -0.11 20.82
C THR A 171 26.55 -0.62 19.56
N PRO A 172 27.21 -0.66 18.39
CA PRO A 172 26.61 -1.25 17.19
C PRO A 172 26.07 -2.67 17.39
N SER A 173 26.75 -3.48 18.21
CA SER A 173 26.33 -4.86 18.52
C SER A 173 25.08 -4.90 19.40
N GLU A 174 24.92 -3.97 20.34
CA GLU A 174 23.71 -3.83 21.16
C GLU A 174 22.51 -3.40 20.33
N VAL A 175 22.70 -2.48 19.38
CA VAL A 175 21.62 -2.11 18.43
C VAL A 175 21.16 -3.33 17.62
N ILE A 176 22.10 -4.14 17.11
CA ILE A 176 21.73 -5.38 16.39
C ILE A 176 21.01 -6.36 17.32
N LYS A 177 21.49 -6.53 18.57
CA LYS A 177 20.85 -7.41 19.55
C LYS A 177 19.43 -6.97 19.85
N GLU A 178 19.19 -5.67 19.99
CA GLU A 178 17.85 -5.08 20.22
C GLU A 178 16.92 -5.34 19.04
N VAL A 179 17.36 -5.12 17.80
CA VAL A 179 16.57 -5.41 16.60
C VAL A 179 16.34 -6.92 16.42
N LYS A 180 17.28 -7.79 16.82
CA LYS A 180 17.06 -9.26 16.82
C LYS A 180 16.00 -9.66 17.85
N ALA A 181 16.12 -9.16 19.07
CA ALA A 181 15.21 -9.47 20.17
C ALA A 181 13.76 -9.00 19.89
N SER A 182 13.60 -7.88 19.15
CA SER A 182 12.28 -7.39 18.73
C SER A 182 11.53 -8.36 17.82
N GLY A 183 12.20 -9.31 17.17
CA GLY A 183 11.59 -10.24 16.22
C GLY A 183 11.10 -9.57 14.92
N LEU A 184 11.53 -8.34 14.61
CA LEU A 184 11.13 -7.64 13.38
C LEU A 184 11.54 -8.45 12.15
N LYS A 185 10.55 -8.86 11.37
CA LYS A 185 10.70 -9.42 10.02
C LYS A 185 10.59 -8.31 8.98
N GLY A 186 11.30 -8.44 7.85
CA GLY A 186 11.22 -7.50 6.73
C GLY A 186 9.80 -7.33 6.21
N ARG A 187 9.38 -6.08 5.96
CA ARG A 187 8.04 -5.70 5.52
C ARG A 187 7.84 -5.67 4.00
N GLY A 188 8.91 -5.92 3.24
CA GLY A 188 8.85 -5.96 1.76
C GLY A 188 8.38 -7.29 1.16
N GLY A 189 7.77 -8.19 1.93
CA GLY A 189 7.11 -9.40 1.45
C GLY A 189 7.70 -10.73 1.90
N ALA A 190 9.02 -10.90 1.85
CA ALA A 190 9.68 -12.17 2.16
C ALA A 190 9.79 -12.50 3.67
N GLY A 191 9.55 -11.55 4.56
CA GLY A 191 9.56 -11.78 6.00
C GLY A 191 10.91 -12.21 6.61
N TYR A 192 12.03 -11.89 5.97
CA TYR A 192 13.35 -12.28 6.49
C TYR A 192 13.67 -11.52 7.81
N PRO A 193 14.22 -12.19 8.85
CA PRO A 193 14.53 -11.55 10.13
C PRO A 193 15.54 -10.40 9.97
N THR A 194 15.11 -9.17 10.32
CA THR A 194 15.88 -7.94 10.06
C THR A 194 17.19 -7.91 10.82
N GLY A 195 17.19 -8.22 12.12
CA GLY A 195 18.40 -8.22 12.93
C GLY A 195 19.43 -9.26 12.48
N LYS A 196 19.01 -10.44 11.99
CA LYS A 196 19.91 -11.44 11.40
C LYS A 196 20.54 -10.93 10.11
N LYS A 197 19.78 -10.23 9.27
CA LYS A 197 20.30 -9.61 8.05
C LYS A 197 21.37 -8.57 8.38
N TRP A 198 21.14 -7.73 9.39
CA TRP A 198 22.10 -6.72 9.83
C TRP A 198 23.38 -7.34 10.39
N GLU A 199 23.26 -8.36 11.23
CA GLU A 199 24.40 -9.11 11.77
C GLU A 199 25.25 -9.72 10.65
N ASN A 200 24.61 -10.37 9.67
CA ASN A 200 25.30 -10.94 8.52
C ASN A 200 26.05 -9.86 7.72
N CYS A 201 25.42 -8.69 7.48
CA CYS A 201 26.06 -7.60 6.77
C CYS A 201 27.22 -6.98 7.57
N ARG A 202 27.06 -6.83 8.90
CA ARG A 202 28.12 -6.34 9.78
C ARG A 202 29.34 -7.25 9.75
N ASN A 203 29.13 -8.56 9.81
CA ASN A 203 30.19 -9.57 9.86
C ASN A 203 30.80 -9.89 8.48
N ALA A 204 30.14 -9.47 7.38
CA ALA A 204 30.67 -9.66 6.05
C ALA A 204 31.99 -8.90 5.87
N PRO A 205 33.04 -9.53 5.28
CA PRO A 205 34.29 -8.88 4.98
C PRO A 205 34.13 -7.82 3.88
N GLY A 206 34.96 -6.78 3.94
CA GLY A 206 35.01 -5.72 2.92
C GLY A 206 34.43 -4.39 3.40
N ALA A 207 34.96 -3.33 2.81
CA ALA A 207 34.56 -1.94 3.01
C ALA A 207 34.62 -1.20 1.65
N PRO A 208 33.89 -0.08 1.48
CA PRO A 208 32.84 0.39 2.38
C PRO A 208 31.64 -0.55 2.42
N LYS A 209 30.75 -0.37 3.42
CA LYS A 209 29.45 -1.03 3.47
C LYS A 209 28.35 -0.03 3.13
N TYR A 210 27.23 -0.55 2.60
CA TYR A 210 26.12 0.28 2.15
C TYR A 210 24.79 -0.12 2.82
N VAL A 211 23.90 0.85 2.96
CA VAL A 211 22.50 0.62 3.30
C VAL A 211 21.58 1.13 2.20
N VAL A 212 20.52 0.39 1.90
CA VAL A 212 19.55 0.75 0.86
C VAL A 212 18.14 0.70 1.44
N CYS A 213 17.37 1.76 1.20
CA CYS A 213 15.94 1.80 1.41
C CYS A 213 15.24 1.49 0.10
N ASN A 214 14.50 0.39 0.06
CA ASN A 214 13.72 -0.03 -1.08
C ASN A 214 12.32 0.56 -1.00
N CYS A 215 12.01 1.52 -1.87
CA CYS A 215 10.69 2.08 -2.15
C CYS A 215 10.26 1.80 -3.60
N ASP A 216 10.59 0.60 -4.10
CA ASP A 216 10.10 0.09 -5.38
C ASP A 216 8.83 -0.75 -5.17
N GLU A 217 7.76 -0.08 -4.74
CA GLU A 217 6.45 -0.66 -4.46
C GLU A 217 5.63 -0.75 -5.75
N GLY A 218 5.75 -1.88 -6.45
CA GLY A 218 5.17 -2.09 -7.77
C GLY A 218 3.87 -2.88 -7.81
N ASP A 219 3.42 -3.43 -6.68
CA ASP A 219 2.20 -4.22 -6.60
C ASP A 219 0.96 -3.40 -6.98
N PRO A 220 0.09 -3.86 -7.90
CA PRO A 220 -1.18 -3.21 -8.18
C PRO A 220 -2.03 -3.03 -6.92
N GLY A 221 -2.42 -1.79 -6.65
CA GLY A 221 -3.21 -1.44 -5.46
C GLY A 221 -2.42 -1.22 -4.17
N ALA A 222 -1.10 -1.46 -4.13
CA ALA A 222 -0.24 -1.19 -2.98
C ALA A 222 0.31 0.24 -3.00
N PHE A 223 0.26 0.95 -1.85
CA PHE A 223 0.76 2.32 -1.70
C PHE A 223 1.17 2.69 -0.26
N MET A 224 1.48 1.70 0.58
CA MET A 224 1.89 1.92 1.97
C MET A 224 3.29 2.50 2.08
N ASP A 225 4.28 1.97 1.34
CA ASP A 225 5.65 2.46 1.35
C ASP A 225 5.72 3.90 0.81
N ARG A 226 5.01 4.15 -0.29
CA ARG A 226 4.82 5.49 -0.83
C ARG A 226 4.27 6.45 0.21
N SER A 227 3.20 6.07 0.90
CA SER A 227 2.53 6.94 1.88
C SER A 227 3.37 7.22 3.11
N LEU A 228 4.19 6.27 3.56
CA LEU A 228 5.17 6.48 4.63
C LEU A 228 6.25 7.48 4.19
N LEU A 229 6.80 7.30 3.00
CA LEU A 229 7.87 8.18 2.49
C LEU A 229 7.32 9.57 2.12
N GLU A 230 6.08 9.68 1.66
CA GLU A 230 5.39 10.96 1.46
C GLU A 230 5.07 11.68 2.77
N GLY A 231 4.66 10.95 3.81
CA GLY A 231 4.11 11.51 5.04
C GLY A 231 5.11 11.70 6.17
N ASN A 232 6.11 10.83 6.28
CA ASN A 232 7.10 10.86 7.36
C ASN A 232 8.49 10.39 6.90
N PRO A 233 9.13 11.06 5.92
CA PRO A 233 10.43 10.64 5.38
C PRO A 233 11.56 10.64 6.42
N HIS A 234 11.47 11.49 7.44
CA HIS A 234 12.48 11.58 8.50
C HIS A 234 12.52 10.33 9.39
N SER A 235 11.39 9.63 9.60
CA SER A 235 11.40 8.38 10.38
C SER A 235 12.16 7.27 9.66
N ILE A 236 12.05 7.22 8.34
CA ILE A 236 12.76 6.27 7.50
C ILE A 236 14.26 6.58 7.50
N LEU A 237 14.58 7.86 7.36
CA LEU A 237 15.98 8.35 7.39
C LEU A 237 16.64 8.07 8.75
N GLU A 238 15.94 8.29 9.87
CA GLU A 238 16.41 7.94 11.21
C GLU A 238 16.66 6.43 11.34
N GLY A 239 15.75 5.61 10.82
CA GLY A 239 15.94 4.15 10.78
C GLY A 239 17.16 3.72 9.97
N MET A 240 17.39 4.36 8.81
CA MET A 240 18.58 4.11 7.98
C MET A 240 19.88 4.50 8.69
N LEU A 241 19.90 5.64 9.39
CA LEU A 241 21.04 6.11 10.19
C LEU A 241 21.40 5.12 11.30
N ILE A 242 20.39 4.65 12.06
CA ILE A 242 20.58 3.66 13.12
C ILE A 242 21.12 2.35 12.54
N GLY A 243 20.56 1.90 11.42
CA GLY A 243 21.03 0.69 10.73
C GLY A 243 22.44 0.83 10.18
N ALA A 244 22.78 1.98 9.62
CA ALA A 244 24.10 2.26 9.09
C ALA A 244 25.16 2.24 10.21
N TYR A 245 24.87 2.86 11.36
CA TYR A 245 25.72 2.77 12.56
C TYR A 245 25.90 1.31 13.00
N ALA A 246 24.83 0.57 13.13
CA ALA A 246 24.85 -0.82 13.57
C ALA A 246 25.69 -1.72 12.65
N ILE A 247 25.66 -1.49 11.35
CA ILE A 247 26.33 -2.31 10.33
C ILE A 247 27.77 -1.83 10.07
N GLY A 248 28.05 -0.55 10.32
CA GLY A 248 29.30 0.12 9.95
C GLY A 248 29.30 0.58 8.50
N ALA A 249 28.15 1.06 8.01
CA ALA A 249 28.03 1.66 6.69
C ALA A 249 28.24 3.18 6.75
N SER A 250 28.85 3.75 5.71
CA SER A 250 29.12 5.19 5.58
C SER A 250 28.26 5.87 4.52
N GLN A 251 27.58 5.10 3.67
CA GLN A 251 26.72 5.64 2.58
C GLN A 251 25.44 4.83 2.43
N GLY A 252 24.36 5.52 2.10
CA GLY A 252 23.06 4.92 1.86
C GLY A 252 22.36 5.47 0.62
N PHE A 253 21.35 4.71 0.14
CA PHE A 253 20.53 5.08 -1.01
C PHE A 253 19.06 4.86 -0.68
N VAL A 254 18.22 5.85 -1.01
CA VAL A 254 16.75 5.70 -1.04
C VAL A 254 16.33 5.51 -2.49
N TYR A 255 16.00 4.27 -2.84
CA TYR A 255 15.56 3.93 -4.18
C TYR A 255 14.04 4.09 -4.28
N VAL A 256 13.60 5.00 -5.16
CA VAL A 256 12.18 5.37 -5.32
C VAL A 256 11.77 5.18 -6.77
N ARG A 257 10.64 4.52 -6.99
CA ARG A 257 10.05 4.36 -8.34
C ARG A 257 9.83 5.71 -9.02
N HIS A 258 9.91 5.69 -10.36
CA HIS A 258 9.63 6.86 -11.21
C HIS A 258 8.22 7.43 -10.96
N GLU A 259 7.23 6.57 -10.73
CA GLU A 259 5.83 6.92 -10.55
C GLU A 259 5.51 7.59 -9.20
N TYR A 260 6.50 7.71 -8.30
CA TYR A 260 6.33 8.31 -6.97
C TYR A 260 7.05 9.66 -6.82
N PRO A 261 6.70 10.69 -7.63
CA PRO A 261 7.42 11.96 -7.64
C PRO A 261 7.32 12.72 -6.31
N LEU A 262 6.18 12.63 -5.59
CA LEU A 262 6.01 13.26 -4.30
C LEU A 262 6.89 12.60 -3.22
N ALA A 263 6.93 11.28 -3.18
CA ALA A 263 7.79 10.53 -2.26
C ALA A 263 9.27 10.86 -2.49
N HIS A 264 9.71 10.88 -3.74
CA HIS A 264 11.07 11.29 -4.11
C HIS A 264 11.38 12.73 -3.65
N LYS A 265 10.48 13.68 -3.91
CA LYS A 265 10.63 15.08 -3.49
C LYS A 265 10.74 15.21 -1.98
N ASN A 266 9.88 14.52 -1.22
CA ASN A 266 9.86 14.61 0.23
C ASN A 266 11.09 13.92 0.85
N ALA A 267 11.54 12.78 0.30
CA ALA A 267 12.79 12.14 0.70
C ALA A 267 13.99 13.07 0.48
N GLN A 268 14.12 13.67 -0.70
CA GLN A 268 15.19 14.63 -0.99
C GLN A 268 15.15 15.86 -0.08
N THR A 269 13.95 16.34 0.24
CA THR A 269 13.76 17.46 1.18
C THR A 269 14.24 17.08 2.58
N ALA A 270 13.86 15.89 3.07
CA ALA A 270 14.27 15.39 4.38
C ALA A 270 15.80 15.20 4.47
N ILE A 271 16.43 14.61 3.45
CA ILE A 271 17.88 14.45 3.35
C ILE A 271 18.58 15.82 3.43
N ASN A 272 18.12 16.80 2.65
CA ASN A 272 18.72 18.13 2.65
C ASN A 272 18.54 18.85 4.01
N GLN A 273 17.40 18.66 4.67
CA GLN A 273 17.16 19.22 6.01
C GLN A 273 18.03 18.56 7.06
N ALA A 274 18.15 17.23 7.02
CA ALA A 274 19.01 16.49 7.94
C ALA A 274 20.49 16.88 7.78
N ARG A 275 21.00 17.05 6.56
CA ARG A 275 22.36 17.57 6.30
C ARG A 275 22.57 18.95 6.89
N ARG A 276 21.61 19.88 6.67
CA ARG A 276 21.70 21.24 7.22
C ARG A 276 21.66 21.27 8.74
N ALA A 277 20.92 20.35 9.34
CA ALA A 277 20.82 20.22 10.79
C ALA A 277 22.02 19.47 11.43
N GLY A 278 22.94 18.90 10.64
CA GLY A 278 24.05 18.08 11.14
C GLY A 278 23.64 16.69 11.62
N LEU A 279 22.49 16.21 11.15
CA LEU A 279 21.96 14.86 11.39
C LEU A 279 22.33 13.89 10.28
N LEU A 280 23.00 14.37 9.22
CA LEU A 280 23.66 13.63 8.15
C LEU A 280 24.99 14.30 7.82
N GLY A 281 25.94 13.53 7.31
CA GLY A 281 27.29 13.95 6.96
C GLY A 281 28.32 13.46 7.96
N GLN A 282 29.18 14.34 8.43
CA GLN A 282 30.30 14.01 9.32
C GLN A 282 29.98 14.32 10.78
N ASN A 283 30.52 13.50 11.68
CA ASN A 283 30.48 13.70 13.13
C ASN A 283 29.06 13.92 13.67
N ILE A 284 28.14 13.05 13.26
CA ILE A 284 26.71 13.16 13.57
C ILE A 284 26.49 13.15 15.09
N LEU A 285 25.78 14.16 15.62
CA LEU A 285 25.53 14.36 17.05
C LEU A 285 26.79 14.39 17.92
N GLY A 286 27.93 14.77 17.35
CA GLY A 286 29.23 14.79 18.07
C GLY A 286 29.85 13.42 18.31
N SER A 287 29.29 12.37 17.69
CA SER A 287 29.90 11.03 17.66
C SER A 287 30.90 10.94 16.52
N SER A 288 31.74 9.92 16.52
CA SER A 288 32.69 9.67 15.41
C SER A 288 32.00 9.00 14.20
N PHE A 289 30.68 9.04 14.13
CA PHE A 289 29.92 8.39 13.07
C PHE A 289 29.68 9.34 11.91
N ASP A 290 30.11 8.91 10.72
CA ASP A 290 29.90 9.60 9.45
C ASP A 290 28.97 8.77 8.57
N PHE A 291 27.92 9.40 8.05
CA PHE A 291 26.98 8.74 7.13
C PHE A 291 26.24 9.74 6.27
N ASP A 292 26.13 9.45 4.99
CA ASP A 292 25.31 10.25 4.08
C ASP A 292 24.38 9.40 3.21
N VAL A 293 23.34 10.02 2.68
CA VAL A 293 22.28 9.36 1.91
C VAL A 293 21.99 10.11 0.63
N GLU A 294 21.81 9.37 -0.45
CA GLU A 294 21.36 9.88 -1.74
C GLU A 294 20.05 9.23 -2.19
N THR A 295 19.29 9.90 -3.04
CA THR A 295 18.12 9.31 -3.68
C THR A 295 18.52 8.70 -5.02
N ALA A 296 18.01 7.50 -5.32
CA ALA A 296 18.12 6.87 -6.63
C ALA A 296 16.71 6.71 -7.22
N LYS A 297 16.54 7.07 -8.50
CA LYS A 297 15.27 6.90 -9.21
C LYS A 297 15.24 5.58 -9.95
N GLY A 298 14.22 4.77 -9.68
CA GLY A 298 13.94 3.56 -10.44
C GLY A 298 13.30 3.84 -11.79
N GLY A 299 13.46 2.93 -12.74
CA GLY A 299 12.83 3.00 -14.06
C GLY A 299 11.35 2.59 -14.09
N GLY A 300 10.76 2.18 -12.94
CA GLY A 300 9.36 1.76 -12.82
C GLY A 300 9.12 0.26 -13.05
N ALA A 301 10.11 -0.53 -13.39
CA ALA A 301 9.96 -1.98 -13.56
C ALA A 301 9.76 -2.69 -12.21
N PHE A 302 8.71 -3.49 -12.10
CA PHE A 302 8.37 -4.26 -10.88
C PHE A 302 9.50 -5.19 -10.44
N VAL A 303 10.22 -5.78 -11.40
CA VAL A 303 11.37 -6.66 -11.11
C VAL A 303 12.48 -5.94 -10.33
N CYS A 304 12.59 -4.61 -10.42
CA CYS A 304 13.57 -3.83 -9.67
C CYS A 304 13.29 -3.77 -8.17
N GLY A 305 12.11 -4.20 -7.70
CA GLY A 305 11.84 -4.46 -6.28
C GLY A 305 12.64 -5.63 -5.70
N GLU A 306 13.13 -6.57 -6.55
CA GLU A 306 14.04 -7.63 -6.13
C GLU A 306 15.42 -7.05 -5.80
N SER A 307 16.00 -7.50 -4.69
CA SER A 307 17.20 -6.87 -4.10
C SER A 307 18.38 -6.73 -5.05
N THR A 308 18.65 -7.76 -5.86
CA THR A 308 19.83 -7.77 -6.76
C THR A 308 19.57 -7.00 -8.05
N ALA A 309 18.32 -6.97 -8.52
CA ALA A 309 17.89 -6.15 -9.64
C ALA A 309 17.92 -4.66 -9.27
N LEU A 310 17.45 -4.30 -8.07
CA LEU A 310 17.52 -2.94 -7.55
C LEU A 310 18.97 -2.45 -7.45
N ILE A 311 19.87 -3.28 -6.94
CA ILE A 311 21.30 -2.96 -6.86
C ILE A 311 21.88 -2.72 -8.26
N ALA A 312 21.58 -3.59 -9.23
CA ALA A 312 22.02 -3.41 -10.60
C ALA A 312 21.51 -2.08 -11.20
N SER A 313 20.26 -1.71 -10.89
CA SER A 313 19.68 -0.44 -11.31
C SER A 313 20.40 0.78 -10.70
N ILE A 314 20.76 0.75 -9.40
CA ILE A 314 21.55 1.82 -8.78
C ILE A 314 22.94 1.93 -9.43
N GLU A 315 23.53 0.80 -9.81
CA GLU A 315 24.82 0.75 -10.52
C GLU A 315 24.75 1.23 -11.98
N GLY A 316 23.56 1.64 -12.49
CA GLY A 316 23.34 2.04 -13.86
C GLY A 316 23.33 0.89 -14.87
N LYS A 317 23.14 -0.34 -14.37
CA LYS A 317 23.02 -1.55 -15.17
C LYS A 317 21.54 -1.91 -15.41
N VAL A 318 21.30 -2.87 -16.31
CA VAL A 318 19.97 -3.45 -16.49
C VAL A 318 19.51 -4.10 -15.16
N GLY A 319 18.30 -3.78 -14.71
CA GLY A 319 17.71 -4.27 -13.47
C GLY A 319 17.34 -5.75 -13.55
N GLU A 320 18.32 -6.63 -13.68
CA GLU A 320 18.16 -8.08 -13.75
C GLU A 320 18.60 -8.76 -12.46
N PRO A 321 17.80 -9.71 -11.93
CA PRO A 321 18.18 -10.50 -10.77
C PRO A 321 19.40 -11.39 -11.02
N ARG A 322 20.20 -11.57 -9.96
CA ARG A 322 21.28 -12.55 -9.89
C ARG A 322 20.79 -13.86 -9.25
N GLY A 323 21.53 -14.94 -9.43
CA GLY A 323 21.27 -16.21 -8.75
C GLY A 323 21.36 -16.09 -7.23
N LYS A 324 20.54 -16.84 -6.50
CA LYS A 324 20.41 -16.77 -5.03
C LYS A 324 21.66 -17.16 -4.23
N GLN A 325 22.69 -17.69 -4.88
CA GLN A 325 23.95 -18.09 -4.22
C GLN A 325 24.75 -16.89 -3.68
N ILE A 326 24.51 -15.70 -4.22
CA ILE A 326 25.22 -14.46 -3.85
C ILE A 326 24.25 -13.53 -3.12
N HIS A 327 24.40 -13.44 -1.79
CA HIS A 327 23.56 -12.56 -0.99
C HIS A 327 24.09 -11.12 -1.00
N THR A 328 23.18 -10.15 -1.07
CA THR A 328 23.52 -8.71 -1.08
C THR A 328 24.29 -8.28 0.17
N VAL A 329 24.06 -8.95 1.30
CA VAL A 329 24.77 -8.66 2.56
C VAL A 329 26.26 -8.98 2.49
N THR A 330 26.70 -9.78 1.52
CA THR A 330 28.11 -10.08 1.25
C THR A 330 28.62 -9.42 -0.01
N GLN A 331 27.83 -9.43 -1.09
CA GLN A 331 28.19 -8.87 -2.39
C GLN A 331 26.99 -8.09 -2.99
N GLY A 332 26.79 -6.87 -2.50
CA GLY A 332 25.75 -5.96 -2.96
C GLY A 332 26.28 -4.90 -3.93
N LEU A 333 26.05 -3.62 -3.64
CA LEU A 333 26.49 -2.48 -4.45
C LEU A 333 28.00 -2.51 -4.68
N TRP A 334 28.38 -2.44 -5.95
CA TRP A 334 29.76 -2.49 -6.40
C TRP A 334 30.58 -3.65 -5.80
N GLY A 335 29.88 -4.78 -5.59
CA GLY A 335 30.48 -5.98 -5.00
C GLY A 335 30.78 -5.89 -3.51
N LYS A 336 30.27 -4.85 -2.80
CA LYS A 336 30.49 -4.59 -1.37
C LYS A 336 29.32 -5.04 -0.52
N PRO A 337 29.50 -5.33 0.77
CA PRO A 337 28.42 -5.69 1.67
C PRO A 337 27.34 -4.61 1.71
N THR A 338 26.09 -5.00 1.43
CA THR A 338 24.98 -4.07 1.34
C THR A 338 23.75 -4.61 2.06
N ASN A 339 23.24 -3.86 3.03
CA ASN A 339 21.97 -4.15 3.67
C ASN A 339 20.82 -3.38 3.00
N LEU A 340 19.92 -4.11 2.37
CA LEU A 340 18.73 -3.55 1.75
C LEU A 340 17.50 -3.91 2.59
N ASN A 341 16.74 -2.90 3.04
CA ASN A 341 15.47 -3.07 3.71
C ASN A 341 14.37 -2.23 3.04
N ASN A 342 13.14 -2.68 3.16
CA ASN A 342 11.95 -1.96 2.72
C ASN A 342 11.67 -0.72 3.59
N VAL A 343 10.91 0.24 3.06
CA VAL A 343 10.53 1.51 3.74
C VAL A 343 9.89 1.26 5.11
N GLU A 344 8.87 0.41 5.17
CA GLU A 344 8.15 0.12 6.41
C GLU A 344 9.07 -0.57 7.44
N THR A 345 10.02 -1.38 6.98
CA THR A 345 11.03 -1.98 7.85
C THR A 345 11.90 -0.92 8.50
N TRP A 346 12.39 0.06 7.73
CA TRP A 346 13.20 1.16 8.27
C TRP A 346 12.41 2.03 9.24
N ALA A 347 11.15 2.32 8.95
CA ALA A 347 10.28 3.13 9.80
C ALA A 347 10.01 2.50 11.19
N ASN A 348 10.10 1.17 11.32
CA ASN A 348 9.95 0.48 12.61
C ASN A 348 11.18 0.63 13.53
N ILE A 349 12.37 0.85 12.98
CA ILE A 349 13.61 0.86 13.74
C ILE A 349 13.64 1.94 14.84
N PRO A 350 13.29 3.21 14.58
CA PRO A 350 13.25 4.22 15.63
C PRO A 350 12.31 3.86 16.79
N LEU A 351 11.18 3.21 16.50
CA LEU A 351 10.23 2.78 17.53
C LEU A 351 10.83 1.68 18.41
N ILE A 352 11.49 0.69 17.82
CA ILE A 352 12.16 -0.40 18.55
C ILE A 352 13.23 0.15 19.47
N ILE A 353 14.11 1.03 18.97
CA ILE A 353 15.18 1.61 19.80
C ILE A 353 14.63 2.48 20.94
N ARG A 354 13.53 3.20 20.69
CA ARG A 354 12.91 4.08 21.69
C ARG A 354 12.18 3.29 22.78
N GLN A 355 11.32 2.36 22.38
CA GLN A 355 10.39 1.65 23.26
C GLN A 355 10.97 0.34 23.84
N GLY A 356 11.98 -0.22 23.17
CA GLY A 356 12.56 -1.51 23.53
C GLY A 356 12.01 -2.69 22.75
N SER A 357 12.84 -3.71 22.62
CA SER A 357 12.51 -4.95 21.91
C SER A 357 11.36 -5.72 22.56
N GLU A 358 11.27 -5.72 23.88
CA GLU A 358 10.19 -6.40 24.62
C GLU A 358 8.81 -5.80 24.28
N TRP A 359 8.74 -4.46 24.28
CA TRP A 359 7.50 -3.77 23.88
C TRP A 359 7.09 -4.13 22.44
N PHE A 360 8.03 -4.09 21.48
CA PHE A 360 7.70 -4.41 20.09
C PHE A 360 7.31 -5.88 19.91
N SER A 361 8.00 -6.79 20.59
CA SER A 361 7.74 -8.23 20.54
C SER A 361 6.45 -8.65 21.27
N SER A 362 5.90 -7.82 22.13
CA SER A 362 4.59 -8.05 22.76
C SER A 362 3.42 -7.86 21.78
N ILE A 363 3.64 -7.18 20.63
CA ILE A 363 2.64 -6.94 19.60
C ILE A 363 2.76 -8.04 18.52
N GLY A 364 1.63 -8.59 18.10
CA GLY A 364 1.58 -9.58 17.04
C GLY A 364 1.52 -11.02 17.53
N THR A 365 1.88 -11.97 16.64
CA THR A 365 1.90 -13.41 16.96
C THR A 365 3.28 -13.84 17.46
N GLU A 366 3.40 -15.11 17.92
CA GLU A 366 4.68 -15.66 18.35
C GLU A 366 5.78 -15.51 17.29
N LYS A 367 5.47 -15.75 16.01
CA LYS A 367 6.42 -15.76 14.90
C LYS A 367 6.41 -14.51 14.04
N SER A 368 5.42 -13.63 14.19
CA SER A 368 5.27 -12.40 13.40
C SER A 368 4.97 -11.22 14.31
N LYS A 369 6.00 -10.44 14.63
CA LYS A 369 5.98 -9.37 15.64
C LYS A 369 5.66 -8.01 15.03
N GLY A 370 5.09 -7.12 15.85
CA GLY A 370 4.77 -5.74 15.51
C GLY A 370 3.49 -5.59 14.69
N THR A 371 3.33 -4.40 14.09
CA THR A 371 2.24 -4.08 13.18
C THR A 371 2.62 -4.30 11.72
N LYS A 372 1.61 -4.31 10.85
CA LYS A 372 1.76 -4.27 9.40
C LYS A 372 0.76 -3.29 8.80
N ILE A 373 1.22 -2.50 7.83
CA ILE A 373 0.35 -1.63 7.05
C ILE A 373 -0.13 -2.39 5.82
N PHE A 374 -1.45 -2.36 5.58
CA PHE A 374 -2.09 -2.92 4.41
C PHE A 374 -2.74 -1.84 3.57
N SER A 375 -2.66 -1.97 2.25
CA SER A 375 -3.51 -1.26 1.30
C SER A 375 -4.78 -2.08 1.09
N LEU A 376 -5.87 -1.72 1.75
CA LEU A 376 -7.17 -2.35 1.61
C LEU A 376 -7.93 -1.69 0.46
N VAL A 377 -8.16 -2.43 -0.62
CA VAL A 377 -8.82 -1.93 -1.84
C VAL A 377 -9.79 -2.96 -2.44
N GLY A 378 -10.51 -2.59 -3.49
CA GLY A 378 -11.44 -3.47 -4.19
C GLY A 378 -12.89 -3.30 -3.73
N LYS A 379 -13.63 -4.41 -3.60
CA LYS A 379 -15.08 -4.44 -3.33
C LYS A 379 -15.43 -4.33 -1.84
N VAL A 380 -14.91 -3.32 -1.18
CA VAL A 380 -15.09 -3.03 0.25
C VAL A 380 -15.50 -1.56 0.44
N LYS A 381 -16.34 -1.27 1.43
CA LYS A 381 -16.91 0.08 1.66
C LYS A 381 -15.87 1.15 1.94
N ASN A 382 -14.87 0.83 2.77
CA ASN A 382 -13.83 1.76 3.18
C ASN A 382 -12.49 1.30 2.63
N THR A 383 -12.00 1.98 1.61
CA THR A 383 -10.69 1.71 1.02
C THR A 383 -9.63 2.65 1.59
N GLY A 384 -8.41 2.14 1.79
CA GLY A 384 -7.32 2.97 2.31
C GLY A 384 -6.17 2.18 2.93
N LEU A 385 -5.36 2.88 3.72
CA LEU A 385 -4.28 2.27 4.50
C LEU A 385 -4.77 1.86 5.87
N VAL A 386 -4.47 0.63 6.23
CA VAL A 386 -4.88 0.00 7.48
C VAL A 386 -3.64 -0.52 8.19
N GLU A 387 -3.32 0.03 9.36
CA GLU A 387 -2.23 -0.48 10.19
C GLU A 387 -2.79 -1.28 11.37
N VAL A 388 -2.41 -2.56 11.43
CA VAL A 388 -2.96 -3.51 12.40
C VAL A 388 -1.86 -4.38 13.01
N PRO A 389 -2.06 -4.92 14.22
CA PRO A 389 -1.14 -5.91 14.77
C PRO A 389 -1.13 -7.17 13.90
N MET A 390 0.03 -7.78 13.73
CA MET A 390 0.12 -9.11 13.12
C MET A 390 -0.75 -10.10 13.89
N GLY A 391 -1.47 -10.98 13.18
CA GLY A 391 -2.37 -11.97 13.78
C GLY A 391 -3.85 -11.54 13.87
N ILE A 392 -4.19 -10.31 13.53
CA ILE A 392 -5.59 -9.94 13.28
C ILE A 392 -6.18 -10.83 12.17
N THR A 393 -7.46 -11.11 12.19
CA THR A 393 -8.10 -11.94 11.18
C THR A 393 -8.39 -11.15 9.89
N LEU A 394 -8.44 -11.85 8.76
CA LEU A 394 -8.91 -11.24 7.49
C LEU A 394 -10.34 -10.70 7.65
N LYS A 395 -11.18 -11.37 8.44
CA LYS A 395 -12.55 -10.95 8.71
C LYS A 395 -12.60 -9.59 9.40
N GLU A 396 -11.84 -9.39 10.47
CA GLU A 396 -11.76 -8.12 11.19
C GLU A 396 -11.28 -6.99 10.26
N ILE A 397 -10.26 -7.24 9.42
CA ILE A 397 -9.78 -6.23 8.47
C ILE A 397 -10.86 -5.86 7.46
N ILE A 398 -11.54 -6.84 6.87
CA ILE A 398 -12.50 -6.63 5.79
C ILE A 398 -13.82 -6.04 6.30
N TYR A 399 -14.35 -6.56 7.43
CA TYR A 399 -15.68 -6.21 7.89
C TYR A 399 -15.69 -5.12 8.97
N ASP A 400 -14.77 -5.16 9.94
CA ASP A 400 -14.77 -4.20 11.04
C ASP A 400 -14.08 -2.89 10.66
N ILE A 401 -12.94 -2.99 9.96
CA ILE A 401 -12.21 -1.82 9.46
C ILE A 401 -12.76 -1.40 8.10
N GLY A 402 -12.79 -2.32 7.13
CA GLY A 402 -13.24 -2.08 5.76
C GLY A 402 -14.74 -1.82 5.62
N GLY A 403 -15.53 -2.13 6.64
CA GLY A 403 -16.98 -1.90 6.65
C GLY A 403 -17.80 -2.94 5.86
N GLY A 404 -17.16 -4.01 5.37
CA GLY A 404 -17.79 -5.07 4.60
C GLY A 404 -18.05 -4.69 3.13
N PRO A 405 -18.93 -5.42 2.43
CA PRO A 405 -19.15 -5.25 0.99
C PRO A 405 -19.72 -3.88 0.63
N GLN A 406 -19.28 -3.35 -0.51
CA GLN A 406 -19.68 -2.02 -0.99
C GLN A 406 -21.14 -1.96 -1.41
N ASP A 407 -21.60 -2.93 -2.20
CA ASP A 407 -22.90 -2.91 -2.90
C ASP A 407 -23.88 -3.97 -2.38
N GLY A 408 -23.71 -4.44 -1.12
CA GLY A 408 -24.56 -5.49 -0.54
C GLY A 408 -24.32 -6.90 -1.08
N LYS A 409 -23.41 -7.07 -2.05
CA LYS A 409 -23.00 -8.37 -2.59
C LYS A 409 -22.10 -9.10 -1.60
N ALA A 410 -22.22 -10.44 -1.55
CA ALA A 410 -21.33 -11.23 -0.71
C ALA A 410 -19.86 -11.10 -1.13
N ILE A 411 -18.97 -10.97 -0.15
CA ILE A 411 -17.52 -11.02 -0.41
C ILE A 411 -17.15 -12.47 -0.69
N LYS A 412 -16.47 -12.70 -1.80
CA LYS A 412 -16.06 -14.01 -2.30
C LYS A 412 -14.66 -14.39 -1.86
N ALA A 413 -13.73 -13.46 -1.99
CA ALA A 413 -12.31 -13.70 -1.73
C ALA A 413 -11.55 -12.41 -1.43
N VAL A 414 -10.32 -12.57 -0.95
CA VAL A 414 -9.32 -11.51 -0.88
C VAL A 414 -8.00 -11.99 -1.50
N GLN A 415 -7.43 -11.20 -2.40
CA GLN A 415 -6.05 -11.38 -2.85
C GLN A 415 -5.12 -10.70 -1.85
N THR A 416 -4.15 -11.43 -1.30
CA THR A 416 -3.09 -10.87 -0.45
C THR A 416 -1.73 -11.06 -1.12
N GLY A 417 -0.76 -10.20 -0.78
CA GLY A 417 0.60 -10.30 -1.30
C GLY A 417 0.80 -9.81 -2.74
N GLY A 418 -0.15 -9.01 -3.26
CA GLY A 418 -0.07 -8.50 -4.62
C GLY A 418 -0.09 -9.60 -5.68
N PRO A 419 0.53 -9.36 -6.87
CA PRO A 419 0.55 -10.33 -7.97
C PRO A 419 1.34 -11.60 -7.66
N SER A 420 2.21 -11.57 -6.65
CA SER A 420 3.00 -12.73 -6.21
C SER A 420 2.30 -13.56 -5.11
N GLY A 421 1.17 -13.09 -4.60
CA GLY A 421 0.38 -13.78 -3.58
C GLY A 421 -0.73 -14.63 -4.16
N GLY A 422 -1.76 -14.93 -3.35
CA GLY A 422 -2.85 -15.80 -3.76
C GLY A 422 -4.21 -15.32 -3.28
N CYS A 423 -5.26 -15.88 -3.88
CA CYS A 423 -6.65 -15.63 -3.51
C CYS A 423 -7.05 -16.51 -2.34
N ILE A 424 -7.54 -15.91 -1.26
CA ILE A 424 -8.05 -16.59 -0.07
C ILE A 424 -9.58 -16.49 -0.07
N PRO A 425 -10.33 -17.60 -0.05
CA PRO A 425 -11.79 -17.60 -0.08
C PRO A 425 -12.39 -17.11 1.23
N ALA A 426 -13.63 -16.60 1.18
CA ALA A 426 -14.34 -16.09 2.35
C ALA A 426 -14.49 -17.13 3.48
N SER A 427 -14.54 -18.42 3.17
CA SER A 427 -14.56 -19.50 4.15
C SER A 427 -13.33 -19.57 5.06
N LEU A 428 -12.23 -18.90 4.69
CA LEU A 428 -10.99 -18.84 5.46
C LEU A 428 -10.73 -17.45 6.09
N PHE A 429 -11.72 -16.58 6.19
CA PHE A 429 -11.51 -15.22 6.72
C PHE A 429 -11.23 -15.15 8.23
N GLU A 430 -11.47 -16.23 8.98
CA GLU A 430 -10.99 -16.36 10.36
C GLU A 430 -9.47 -16.61 10.45
N LEU A 431 -8.78 -16.76 9.31
CA LEU A 431 -7.33 -16.95 9.27
C LEU A 431 -6.61 -15.71 9.83
N PRO A 432 -5.65 -15.90 10.78
CA PRO A 432 -4.81 -14.80 11.24
C PRO A 432 -3.88 -14.32 10.13
N VAL A 433 -3.74 -13.01 10.01
CA VAL A 433 -2.89 -12.36 9.03
C VAL A 433 -1.46 -12.31 9.57
N ASP A 434 -0.70 -13.35 9.31
CA ASP A 434 0.72 -13.45 9.58
C ASP A 434 1.47 -14.18 8.44
N PHE A 435 2.81 -14.14 8.46
CA PHE A 435 3.61 -14.71 7.37
C PHE A 435 3.35 -16.21 7.15
N ASP A 436 3.25 -16.98 8.24
CA ASP A 436 3.15 -18.42 8.17
C ASP A 436 1.73 -18.87 7.79
N SER A 437 0.71 -18.22 8.32
CA SER A 437 -0.69 -18.57 8.08
C SER A 437 -1.11 -18.25 6.64
N LEU A 438 -0.73 -17.09 6.11
CA LEU A 438 -0.99 -16.75 4.71
C LEU A 438 -0.26 -17.71 3.75
N SER A 439 1.00 -18.09 4.06
CA SER A 439 1.75 -19.03 3.23
C SER A 439 1.11 -20.42 3.21
N ARG A 440 0.62 -20.93 4.35
CA ARG A 440 -0.11 -22.20 4.41
C ARG A 440 -1.42 -22.18 3.61
N ALA A 441 -2.06 -21.03 3.51
CA ALA A 441 -3.24 -20.85 2.69
C ALA A 441 -2.94 -20.73 1.18
N GLY A 442 -1.67 -20.86 0.75
CA GLY A 442 -1.29 -20.72 -0.66
C GLY A 442 -1.22 -19.28 -1.15
N SER A 443 -1.10 -18.34 -0.20
CA SER A 443 -0.88 -16.93 -0.49
C SER A 443 0.44 -16.45 0.16
N MET A 444 0.61 -15.17 0.36
CA MET A 444 1.73 -14.59 1.09
C MET A 444 1.37 -13.22 1.66
N MET A 445 2.20 -12.73 2.61
CA MET A 445 2.08 -11.37 3.15
C MET A 445 2.30 -10.31 2.07
N GLY A 446 3.31 -10.53 1.23
CA GLY A 446 3.74 -9.54 0.26
C GLY A 446 4.15 -8.23 0.92
N SER A 447 4.11 -7.15 0.15
CA SER A 447 4.31 -5.80 0.68
C SER A 447 3.12 -5.31 1.52
N GLY A 448 1.94 -5.91 1.39
CA GLY A 448 0.73 -5.59 2.16
C GLY A 448 -0.48 -5.18 1.30
N GLY A 449 -0.47 -5.49 0.00
CA GLY A 449 -1.65 -5.32 -0.85
C GLY A 449 -2.77 -6.29 -0.46
N MET A 450 -3.99 -5.78 -0.27
CA MET A 450 -5.21 -6.55 -0.05
C MET A 450 -6.30 -6.10 -1.02
N ILE A 451 -6.70 -6.97 -1.96
CA ILE A 451 -7.76 -6.67 -2.93
C ILE A 451 -8.97 -7.52 -2.62
N VAL A 452 -10.03 -6.90 -2.12
CA VAL A 452 -11.28 -7.59 -1.79
C VAL A 452 -12.12 -7.77 -3.04
N MET A 453 -12.66 -8.96 -3.21
CA MET A 453 -13.44 -9.39 -4.37
C MET A 453 -14.82 -9.89 -3.93
N ASP A 454 -15.87 -9.49 -4.65
CA ASP A 454 -17.24 -9.92 -4.43
C ASP A 454 -17.63 -11.11 -5.34
N GLU A 455 -18.87 -11.59 -5.19
CA GLU A 455 -19.45 -12.66 -6.00
C GLU A 455 -19.51 -12.35 -7.51
N GLY A 456 -19.49 -11.06 -7.89
CA GLY A 456 -19.41 -10.62 -9.27
C GLY A 456 -18.01 -10.65 -9.88
N THR A 457 -17.00 -11.14 -9.14
CA THR A 457 -15.62 -11.24 -9.63
C THR A 457 -15.35 -12.64 -10.18
N CYS A 458 -14.85 -12.74 -11.41
CA CYS A 458 -14.44 -14.01 -12.03
C CYS A 458 -13.02 -14.39 -11.61
N MET A 459 -12.85 -15.52 -10.94
CA MET A 459 -11.54 -15.94 -10.43
C MET A 459 -10.59 -16.41 -11.54
N VAL A 460 -11.13 -16.85 -12.68
CA VAL A 460 -10.32 -17.18 -13.88
C VAL A 460 -9.73 -15.91 -14.48
N ASP A 461 -10.53 -14.83 -14.56
CA ASP A 461 -10.08 -13.55 -15.07
C ASP A 461 -9.07 -12.87 -14.12
N VAL A 462 -9.25 -13.01 -12.82
CA VAL A 462 -8.28 -12.55 -11.80
C VAL A 462 -6.93 -13.26 -11.96
N ALA A 463 -6.92 -14.58 -12.11
CA ALA A 463 -5.71 -15.34 -12.37
C ALA A 463 -5.04 -14.90 -13.67
N ARG A 464 -5.83 -14.70 -14.74
CA ARG A 464 -5.37 -14.18 -16.03
C ARG A 464 -4.73 -12.80 -15.90
N TYR A 465 -5.38 -11.88 -15.17
CA TYR A 465 -4.88 -10.54 -14.95
C TYR A 465 -3.49 -10.54 -14.30
N PHE A 466 -3.30 -11.31 -13.23
CA PHE A 466 -2.02 -11.36 -12.53
C PHE A 466 -0.92 -12.05 -13.35
N VAL A 467 -1.24 -13.10 -14.10
CA VAL A 467 -0.27 -13.75 -15.00
C VAL A 467 0.16 -12.79 -16.11
N ARG A 468 -0.77 -12.03 -16.71
CA ARG A 468 -0.45 -11.01 -17.72
C ARG A 468 0.46 -9.92 -17.14
N PHE A 469 0.11 -9.38 -15.98
CA PHE A 469 0.95 -8.40 -15.29
C PHE A 469 2.36 -8.92 -15.08
N LEU A 470 2.52 -10.12 -14.51
CA LEU A 470 3.85 -10.69 -14.23
C LEU A 470 4.62 -11.08 -15.49
N LYS A 471 3.92 -11.45 -16.56
CA LYS A 471 4.54 -11.65 -17.90
C LYS A 471 5.14 -10.34 -18.42
N GLU A 472 4.42 -9.23 -18.30
CA GLU A 472 4.87 -7.91 -18.76
C GLU A 472 6.02 -7.37 -17.90
N GLU A 473 6.05 -7.68 -16.61
CA GLU A 473 7.07 -7.27 -15.64
C GLU A 473 8.27 -8.24 -15.54
N SER A 474 8.24 -9.35 -16.27
CA SER A 474 9.37 -10.29 -16.30
C SER A 474 10.58 -9.67 -16.99
N CYS A 475 11.77 -9.78 -16.36
CA CYS A 475 13.02 -9.34 -17.00
C CYS A 475 13.44 -10.19 -18.20
N GLY A 476 12.76 -11.33 -18.47
CA GLY A 476 13.03 -12.23 -19.59
C GLY A 476 14.28 -13.10 -19.45
N LYS A 477 15.04 -13.01 -18.37
CA LYS A 477 16.35 -13.67 -18.23
C LYS A 477 16.28 -15.19 -18.20
N CYS A 478 15.38 -15.77 -17.38
CA CYS A 478 15.26 -17.21 -17.24
C CYS A 478 14.09 -17.76 -18.07
N LEU A 479 14.33 -18.90 -18.76
CA LEU A 479 13.35 -19.54 -19.64
C LEU A 479 12.03 -19.89 -18.94
N PRO A 480 12.03 -20.52 -17.73
CA PRO A 480 10.79 -20.90 -17.07
C PRO A 480 9.84 -19.72 -16.82
N CYS A 481 10.36 -18.57 -16.37
CA CYS A 481 9.57 -17.37 -16.16
C CYS A 481 9.10 -16.77 -17.50
N ARG A 482 10.01 -16.54 -18.46
CA ARG A 482 9.70 -15.88 -19.73
C ARG A 482 8.67 -16.65 -20.56
N GLU A 483 8.95 -17.92 -20.85
CA GLU A 483 8.07 -18.75 -21.69
C GLU A 483 6.91 -19.36 -20.89
N GLY A 484 7.15 -19.74 -19.63
CA GLY A 484 6.11 -20.33 -18.78
C GLY A 484 4.96 -19.36 -18.52
N LEU A 485 5.24 -18.10 -18.14
CA LEU A 485 4.19 -17.09 -17.95
C LEU A 485 3.45 -16.76 -19.25
N LYS A 486 4.15 -16.75 -20.38
CA LYS A 486 3.53 -16.58 -21.70
C LYS A 486 2.53 -17.70 -21.98
N ARG A 487 2.92 -18.95 -21.80
CA ARG A 487 2.05 -20.13 -22.05
C ARG A 487 0.89 -20.20 -21.06
N MET A 488 1.13 -19.93 -19.76
CA MET A 488 0.06 -19.84 -18.77
C MET A 488 -0.95 -18.75 -19.16
N GLY A 489 -0.48 -17.59 -19.63
CA GLY A 489 -1.33 -16.50 -20.13
C GLY A 489 -2.18 -16.92 -21.33
N GLU A 490 -1.59 -17.60 -22.33
CA GLU A 490 -2.28 -18.11 -23.52
C GLU A 490 -3.38 -19.13 -23.15
N ILE A 491 -3.12 -20.02 -22.20
CA ILE A 491 -4.12 -20.97 -21.69
C ILE A 491 -5.28 -20.25 -21.02
N LEU A 492 -5.00 -19.30 -20.14
CA LEU A 492 -6.02 -18.52 -19.42
C LEU A 492 -6.84 -17.64 -20.38
N ASP A 493 -6.20 -17.05 -21.39
CA ASP A 493 -6.89 -16.34 -22.47
C ASP A 493 -7.84 -17.28 -23.21
N GLY A 494 -7.36 -18.47 -23.60
CA GLY A 494 -8.20 -19.50 -24.24
C GLY A 494 -9.40 -19.93 -23.37
N ILE A 495 -9.20 -20.11 -22.07
CA ILE A 495 -10.29 -20.45 -21.14
C ILE A 495 -11.34 -19.34 -21.07
N THR A 496 -10.92 -18.07 -20.92
CA THR A 496 -11.84 -16.93 -20.82
C THR A 496 -12.51 -16.57 -22.15
N GLU A 497 -11.93 -17.00 -23.27
CA GLU A 497 -12.52 -16.88 -24.63
C GLU A 497 -13.41 -18.07 -25.02
N GLY A 498 -13.57 -19.06 -24.14
CA GLY A 498 -14.38 -20.26 -24.41
C GLY A 498 -13.68 -21.32 -25.27
N LYS A 499 -12.38 -21.17 -25.56
CA LYS A 499 -11.56 -22.09 -26.36
C LYS A 499 -10.87 -23.16 -25.52
N GLY A 500 -10.94 -23.06 -24.17
CA GLY A 500 -10.38 -24.06 -23.26
C GLY A 500 -10.99 -25.45 -23.48
N ASN A 501 -10.21 -26.51 -23.27
CA ASN A 501 -10.60 -27.90 -23.37
C ASN A 501 -10.25 -28.66 -22.08
N GLY A 502 -10.53 -29.99 -22.03
CA GLY A 502 -10.32 -30.80 -20.84
C GLY A 502 -8.86 -30.89 -20.37
N GLU A 503 -7.89 -30.73 -21.26
CA GLU A 503 -6.45 -30.81 -20.95
C GLU A 503 -5.90 -29.47 -20.40
N SER A 504 -6.63 -28.34 -20.64
CA SER A 504 -6.17 -27.02 -20.31
C SER A 504 -5.83 -26.81 -18.83
N LEU A 505 -6.60 -27.43 -17.91
CA LEU A 505 -6.35 -27.30 -16.46
C LEU A 505 -5.11 -28.07 -16.02
N GLY A 506 -4.94 -29.32 -16.51
CA GLY A 506 -3.78 -30.14 -16.18
C GLY A 506 -2.48 -29.46 -16.64
N LEU A 507 -2.47 -28.97 -17.89
CA LEU A 507 -1.32 -28.27 -18.45
C LEU A 507 -1.02 -26.97 -17.73
N LEU A 508 -2.06 -26.20 -17.37
CA LEU A 508 -1.89 -24.96 -16.60
C LEU A 508 -1.27 -25.21 -15.22
N GLU A 509 -1.71 -26.26 -14.52
CA GLU A 509 -1.23 -26.64 -13.20
C GLU A 509 0.23 -27.16 -13.26
N GLU A 510 0.56 -28.00 -14.25
CA GLU A 510 1.91 -28.49 -14.49
C GLU A 510 2.88 -27.32 -14.81
N LEU A 511 2.53 -26.44 -15.72
CA LEU A 511 3.33 -25.25 -16.05
C LEU A 511 3.52 -24.33 -14.84
N ALA A 512 2.49 -24.16 -14.01
CA ALA A 512 2.57 -23.37 -12.79
C ALA A 512 3.65 -23.92 -11.85
N HIS A 513 3.70 -25.23 -11.64
CA HIS A 513 4.73 -25.87 -10.82
C HIS A 513 6.12 -25.74 -11.45
N VAL A 514 6.28 -25.97 -12.75
CA VAL A 514 7.56 -25.80 -13.45
C VAL A 514 8.09 -24.36 -13.31
N VAL A 515 7.22 -23.36 -13.48
CA VAL A 515 7.60 -21.94 -13.33
C VAL A 515 8.02 -21.65 -11.89
N ALA A 516 7.28 -22.14 -10.89
CA ALA A 516 7.61 -21.95 -9.48
C ALA A 516 8.97 -22.54 -9.11
N ASP A 517 9.25 -23.77 -9.54
CA ASP A 517 10.44 -24.53 -9.13
C ASP A 517 11.71 -24.09 -9.88
N ALA A 518 11.61 -23.87 -11.18
CA ALA A 518 12.76 -23.64 -12.04
C ALA A 518 13.12 -22.17 -12.28
N SER A 519 12.30 -21.20 -11.83
CA SER A 519 12.61 -19.78 -12.01
C SER A 519 13.77 -19.29 -11.13
N LEU A 520 14.51 -18.32 -11.65
CA LEU A 520 15.73 -17.78 -11.02
C LEU A 520 15.44 -16.97 -9.73
N CYS A 521 14.48 -16.04 -9.79
CA CYS A 521 14.21 -15.07 -8.72
C CYS A 521 12.81 -15.23 -8.12
N GLY A 522 12.52 -14.41 -7.10
CA GLY A 522 11.23 -14.38 -6.40
C GLY A 522 10.05 -14.12 -7.31
N LEU A 523 10.17 -13.21 -8.29
CA LEU A 523 9.10 -12.90 -9.22
C LEU A 523 8.59 -14.17 -9.94
N GLY A 524 9.46 -14.89 -10.64
CA GLY A 524 9.05 -16.10 -11.35
C GLY A 524 8.60 -17.22 -10.41
N LYS A 525 9.25 -17.39 -9.24
CA LYS A 525 8.88 -18.44 -8.28
C LYS A 525 7.51 -18.25 -7.67
N THR A 526 7.05 -17.02 -7.50
CA THR A 526 5.75 -16.72 -6.90
C THR A 526 4.67 -16.35 -7.92
N ALA A 527 5.06 -16.12 -9.17
CA ALA A 527 4.12 -15.76 -10.24
C ALA A 527 2.96 -16.75 -10.45
N PRO A 528 3.13 -18.07 -10.24
CA PRO A 528 2.03 -19.02 -10.34
C PRO A 528 1.03 -19.00 -9.17
N ASN A 529 1.34 -18.37 -8.04
CA ASN A 529 0.49 -18.41 -6.84
C ASN A 529 -0.97 -17.98 -7.08
N PRO A 530 -1.26 -16.91 -7.85
CA PRO A 530 -2.64 -16.54 -8.15
C PRO A 530 -3.40 -17.64 -8.89
N VAL A 531 -2.73 -18.36 -9.79
CA VAL A 531 -3.31 -19.48 -10.54
C VAL A 531 -3.52 -20.68 -9.63
N LEU A 532 -2.50 -21.10 -8.90
CA LEU A 532 -2.55 -22.27 -8.01
C LEU A 532 -3.59 -22.09 -6.90
N SER A 533 -3.67 -20.90 -6.29
CA SER A 533 -4.68 -20.62 -5.28
C SER A 533 -6.09 -20.55 -5.87
N ALA A 534 -6.27 -19.97 -7.06
CA ALA A 534 -7.55 -19.95 -7.76
C ALA A 534 -8.01 -21.36 -8.14
N LEU A 535 -7.11 -22.21 -8.64
CA LEU A 535 -7.42 -23.63 -8.92
C LEU A 535 -7.75 -24.41 -7.64
N ARG A 536 -7.04 -24.14 -6.54
CA ARG A 536 -7.29 -24.80 -5.25
C ARG A 536 -8.66 -24.50 -4.68
N TYR A 537 -9.11 -23.25 -4.75
CA TYR A 537 -10.32 -22.80 -4.05
C TYR A 537 -11.52 -22.54 -4.95
N PHE A 538 -11.29 -22.32 -6.25
CA PHE A 538 -12.33 -21.92 -7.21
C PHE A 538 -12.31 -22.76 -8.48
N ARG A 539 -11.81 -23.99 -8.41
CA ARG A 539 -11.78 -24.94 -9.54
C ARG A 539 -13.11 -25.07 -10.30
N PRO A 540 -14.29 -25.09 -9.63
CA PRO A 540 -15.58 -25.13 -10.33
C PRO A 540 -15.82 -23.97 -11.31
N GLU A 541 -15.24 -22.78 -11.06
CA GLU A 541 -15.35 -21.67 -12.02
C GLU A 541 -14.56 -21.96 -13.31
N PHE A 542 -13.37 -22.52 -13.20
CA PHE A 542 -12.58 -22.93 -14.36
C PHE A 542 -13.30 -24.02 -15.16
N GLU A 543 -13.86 -25.02 -14.48
CA GLU A 543 -14.64 -26.09 -15.10
C GLU A 543 -15.88 -25.55 -15.81
N ALA A 544 -16.60 -24.61 -15.23
CA ALA A 544 -17.73 -23.96 -15.87
C ALA A 544 -17.33 -23.21 -17.17
N HIS A 545 -16.18 -22.52 -17.16
CA HIS A 545 -15.66 -21.86 -18.37
C HIS A 545 -15.30 -22.85 -19.47
N ILE A 546 -14.73 -24.01 -19.12
CA ILE A 546 -14.26 -25.02 -20.08
C ILE A 546 -15.39 -25.91 -20.57
N GLN A 547 -16.16 -26.51 -19.65
CA GLN A 547 -17.16 -27.51 -19.95
C GLN A 547 -18.52 -26.91 -20.36
N GLN A 548 -18.97 -25.91 -19.61
CA GLN A 548 -20.27 -25.28 -19.81
C GLN A 548 -20.22 -24.06 -20.73
N LYS A 549 -18.99 -23.61 -21.11
CA LYS A 549 -18.79 -22.36 -21.88
C LYS A 549 -19.51 -21.17 -21.24
N LYS A 550 -19.49 -21.09 -19.92
CA LYS A 550 -20.20 -20.09 -19.12
C LYS A 550 -19.29 -19.46 -18.09
N CYS A 551 -19.38 -18.13 -17.94
CA CYS A 551 -18.72 -17.39 -16.86
C CYS A 551 -19.72 -17.16 -15.71
N PRO A 552 -19.61 -17.84 -14.55
CA PRO A 552 -20.57 -17.69 -13.45
C PRO A 552 -20.67 -16.25 -12.90
N ALA A 553 -19.58 -15.49 -12.95
CA ALA A 553 -19.54 -14.10 -12.52
C ALA A 553 -20.01 -13.10 -13.61
N ALA A 554 -20.34 -13.58 -14.80
CA ALA A 554 -20.77 -12.78 -15.95
C ALA A 554 -19.76 -11.67 -16.37
N VAL A 555 -18.45 -11.96 -16.26
CA VAL A 555 -17.34 -11.04 -16.59
C VAL A 555 -16.74 -11.34 -17.96
N CYS A 556 -16.52 -12.63 -18.29
CA CYS A 556 -15.87 -13.03 -19.54
C CYS A 556 -16.82 -12.87 -20.73
N THR A 557 -16.71 -11.78 -21.47
CA THR A 557 -17.62 -11.40 -22.57
C THR A 557 -17.93 -12.53 -23.57
N PRO A 558 -16.97 -13.37 -24.02
CA PRO A 558 -17.27 -14.48 -24.93
C PRO A 558 -18.22 -15.52 -24.32
N LEU A 559 -18.22 -15.68 -22.99
CA LEU A 559 -18.92 -16.73 -22.23
C LEU A 559 -20.20 -16.23 -21.54
N ILE A 560 -20.70 -15.06 -21.90
CA ILE A 560 -21.96 -14.52 -21.38
C ILE A 560 -23.00 -14.40 -22.49
N GLN A 561 -24.25 -14.45 -22.09
CA GLN A 561 -25.40 -14.17 -22.97
C GLN A 561 -26.33 -13.18 -22.27
N TYR A 562 -26.86 -12.26 -23.06
CA TYR A 562 -27.90 -11.35 -22.60
C TYR A 562 -29.27 -11.87 -23.00
N SER A 563 -30.19 -11.86 -22.06
CA SER A 563 -31.61 -12.20 -22.29
C SER A 563 -32.52 -11.14 -21.64
N ILE A 564 -33.77 -11.11 -22.03
CA ILE A 564 -34.75 -10.23 -21.42
C ILE A 564 -35.83 -11.09 -20.76
N SER A 565 -36.07 -10.85 -19.47
CA SER A 565 -37.14 -11.50 -18.71
C SER A 565 -38.50 -10.98 -19.19
N GLU A 566 -39.31 -11.85 -19.75
CA GLU A 566 -40.66 -11.51 -20.17
C GLU A 566 -41.52 -10.99 -19.02
N ARG A 567 -41.34 -11.56 -17.81
CA ARG A 567 -42.08 -11.17 -16.60
C ARG A 567 -41.78 -9.74 -16.12
N SER A 568 -40.55 -9.29 -16.32
CA SER A 568 -40.06 -8.00 -15.81
C SER A 568 -40.04 -6.91 -16.90
N CYS A 569 -40.16 -7.30 -18.18
CA CYS A 569 -40.07 -6.36 -19.29
C CYS A 569 -41.34 -5.56 -19.45
N THR A 570 -41.23 -4.23 -19.40
CA THR A 570 -42.36 -3.30 -19.58
C THR A 570 -42.63 -2.91 -21.05
N GLY A 571 -41.81 -3.40 -21.99
CA GLY A 571 -41.94 -3.03 -23.41
C GLY A 571 -41.62 -1.56 -23.71
N CYS A 572 -40.79 -0.90 -22.90
CA CYS A 572 -40.49 0.54 -23.05
C CYS A 572 -39.60 0.87 -24.26
N GLY A 573 -38.91 -0.12 -24.86
CA GLY A 573 -38.05 0.02 -26.03
C GLY A 573 -36.73 0.76 -25.81
N ALA A 574 -36.34 1.06 -24.57
CA ALA A 574 -35.06 1.74 -24.27
C ALA A 574 -33.85 0.92 -24.72
N CYS A 575 -33.88 -0.40 -24.47
CA CYS A 575 -32.82 -1.33 -24.86
C CYS A 575 -32.62 -1.44 -26.37
N SER A 576 -33.71 -1.41 -27.16
CA SER A 576 -33.65 -1.44 -28.62
C SER A 576 -32.99 -0.17 -29.19
N LYS A 577 -33.28 1.00 -28.62
CA LYS A 577 -32.73 2.29 -29.08
C LYS A 577 -31.21 2.43 -28.88
N VAL A 578 -30.67 1.79 -27.87
CA VAL A 578 -29.20 1.89 -27.54
C VAL A 578 -28.40 0.73 -28.10
N CYS A 579 -29.02 -0.26 -28.72
CA CYS A 579 -28.32 -1.44 -29.22
C CYS A 579 -27.55 -1.10 -30.52
N PRO A 580 -26.21 -1.13 -30.52
CA PRO A 580 -25.40 -0.73 -31.66
C PRO A 580 -25.49 -1.72 -32.83
N THR A 581 -25.87 -2.97 -32.54
CA THR A 581 -26.00 -4.04 -33.56
C THR A 581 -27.44 -4.39 -33.88
N HIS A 582 -28.40 -3.60 -33.41
CA HIS A 582 -29.84 -3.86 -33.58
C HIS A 582 -30.27 -5.28 -33.18
N ALA A 583 -29.56 -5.88 -32.20
CA ALA A 583 -29.86 -7.22 -31.70
C ALA A 583 -31.08 -7.31 -30.80
N VAL A 584 -31.78 -6.20 -30.50
CA VAL A 584 -32.95 -6.19 -29.62
C VAL A 584 -34.22 -5.97 -30.45
N GLU A 585 -35.10 -6.94 -30.45
CA GLU A 585 -36.41 -6.92 -31.13
C GLU A 585 -37.53 -6.85 -30.11
N GLY A 586 -38.63 -6.22 -30.48
CA GLY A 586 -39.88 -6.14 -29.74
C GLY A 586 -40.70 -4.91 -30.08
N GLU A 587 -41.99 -4.99 -29.86
CA GLU A 587 -42.94 -3.89 -30.08
C GLU A 587 -43.18 -3.10 -28.78
N LYS A 588 -43.62 -1.86 -28.91
CA LYS A 588 -43.97 -1.01 -27.77
C LYS A 588 -45.08 -1.66 -26.92
N LYS A 589 -44.85 -1.70 -25.60
CA LYS A 589 -45.70 -2.37 -24.60
C LYS A 589 -45.72 -3.91 -24.66
N GLN A 590 -44.86 -4.53 -25.46
CA GLN A 590 -44.64 -5.98 -25.48
C GLN A 590 -43.25 -6.30 -24.98
N SER A 591 -43.03 -7.53 -24.48
CA SER A 591 -41.70 -7.96 -24.06
C SER A 591 -40.73 -7.99 -25.25
N HIS A 592 -39.56 -7.40 -25.06
CA HIS A 592 -38.47 -7.46 -26.05
C HIS A 592 -37.65 -8.74 -25.89
N ARG A 593 -36.94 -9.13 -26.94
CA ARG A 593 -35.99 -10.25 -26.94
C ARG A 593 -34.64 -9.84 -27.52
N ILE A 594 -33.59 -10.54 -27.14
CA ILE A 594 -32.23 -10.32 -27.68
C ILE A 594 -31.89 -11.46 -28.63
N LEU A 595 -31.53 -11.12 -29.87
CA LEU A 595 -31.03 -12.04 -30.87
C LEU A 595 -29.57 -12.33 -30.59
N ALA A 596 -29.27 -13.52 -30.05
CA ALA A 596 -27.92 -13.89 -29.60
C ALA A 596 -26.85 -13.79 -30.70
N GLN A 597 -27.24 -14.12 -31.95
CA GLN A 597 -26.35 -14.09 -33.12
C GLN A 597 -25.94 -12.68 -33.55
N LEU A 598 -26.72 -11.66 -33.22
CA LEU A 598 -26.46 -10.25 -33.54
C LEU A 598 -25.89 -9.49 -32.34
N CYS A 599 -25.94 -10.06 -31.14
CA CYS A 599 -25.59 -9.40 -29.92
C CYS A 599 -24.05 -9.27 -29.77
N SER A 600 -23.53 -8.05 -29.77
CA SER A 600 -22.12 -7.75 -29.52
C SER A 600 -21.71 -7.88 -28.03
N LYS A 601 -22.66 -8.23 -27.16
CA LYS A 601 -22.44 -8.40 -25.70
C LYS A 601 -21.90 -7.13 -24.99
N CYS A 602 -22.20 -5.95 -25.50
CA CYS A 602 -21.70 -4.66 -25.00
C CYS A 602 -22.31 -4.20 -23.65
N GLY A 603 -23.46 -4.76 -23.25
CA GLY A 603 -24.11 -4.41 -21.98
C GLY A 603 -25.02 -3.17 -22.00
N SER A 604 -24.98 -2.32 -23.02
CA SER A 604 -25.74 -1.06 -23.10
C SER A 604 -27.26 -1.23 -22.83
N CYS A 605 -27.82 -2.35 -23.28
CA CYS A 605 -29.24 -2.66 -23.03
C CYS A 605 -29.56 -2.87 -21.55
N LYS A 606 -28.59 -3.41 -20.77
CA LYS A 606 -28.73 -3.61 -19.33
C LYS A 606 -28.64 -2.28 -18.58
N ASP A 607 -27.71 -1.41 -18.97
CA ASP A 607 -27.46 -0.13 -18.30
C ASP A 607 -28.68 0.83 -18.39
N VAL A 608 -29.45 0.75 -19.49
CA VAL A 608 -30.63 1.63 -19.68
C VAL A 608 -31.93 1.00 -19.18
N CYS A 609 -31.92 -0.27 -18.75
CA CYS A 609 -33.15 -0.98 -18.37
C CYS A 609 -33.60 -0.64 -16.95
N LYS A 610 -34.48 0.38 -16.81
CA LYS A 610 -35.02 0.78 -15.51
C LYS A 610 -35.85 -0.30 -14.80
N ALA A 611 -36.39 -1.27 -15.56
CA ALA A 611 -37.16 -2.40 -15.04
C ALA A 611 -36.27 -3.59 -14.59
N ASN A 612 -34.92 -3.48 -14.71
CA ASN A 612 -33.98 -4.57 -14.47
C ASN A 612 -34.35 -5.90 -15.18
N ALA A 613 -35.02 -5.80 -16.34
CA ALA A 613 -35.47 -6.97 -17.09
C ALA A 613 -34.37 -7.63 -17.90
N VAL A 614 -33.25 -6.94 -18.17
CA VAL A 614 -32.11 -7.51 -18.90
C VAL A 614 -31.24 -8.32 -17.95
N MET A 615 -31.16 -9.62 -18.21
CA MET A 615 -30.38 -10.59 -17.46
C MET A 615 -29.08 -10.92 -18.21
N VAL A 616 -28.03 -11.24 -17.47
CA VAL A 616 -26.76 -11.78 -17.97
C VAL A 616 -26.58 -13.18 -17.42
N GLN A 617 -26.31 -14.12 -18.29
CA GLN A 617 -26.11 -15.53 -17.93
C GLN A 617 -24.81 -16.07 -18.46
#